data_27a9333abb0187fd9a1c99e62f503d7c
#
_entry.id   27a9333abb0187fd9a1c99e62f503d7c
#
_cell.length_a   1.000
_cell.length_b   1.000
_cell.length_c   1.000
_cell.angle_alpha   90.00
_cell.angle_beta   90.00
_cell.angle_gamma   90.00
#
_symmetry.space_group_name_H-M   'P 1'
#
loop_
_entity.id
_entity.type
_entity.pdbx_description
1 polymer ?
#
loop_
_entity_poly.entity_id
_entity_poly.type
_entity_poly.pdbx_seq_one_letter_code
_entity_poly.pdbx_strand_id
1 'polypeptide(L)'
;MAGEVDTEMTCCGPGYASPNEAIAAPTEKLLYTVALYTGTGIQKPDYLATIDADPESPTYSQVIHRLEMPGIGDELHHTGWNACSSCHDDGSMSRKYLLLPGVRSNNIYVVDTATDPKAPSLYKIIDGDEIKEKANLSGPHTVHCLGSEIIISFLGDAKGEAPGGYLHVNKDFEIVGRWENSMGDIPYGYDFWYQPRHNVMISSEWAAPNTFLPGFDLEEVGHLKYGRRLHVWDFEKREPVQTMYLGEDGLMPLEVKFLHNPDSTHGFCCAALSSNVIHFWKDDNDPEWKWEKTVDIENELLPDWPIPLPGVMSALLISMDDRYLYVNNWLHGDMRQYLSLIHI
;
A
#
# COMPACT_ATOMS: atom_id res chain seq x y z
N MET A 1 38.99 -28.76 7.38
CA MET A 1 38.98 -27.31 7.12
C MET A 1 37.61 -26.96 6.58
N ALA A 2 36.74 -26.49 7.46
CA ALA A 2 35.41 -25.99 7.08
C ALA A 2 35.63 -24.56 6.59
N GLY A 3 35.25 -24.31 5.35
CA GLY A 3 35.29 -22.97 4.77
C GLY A 3 34.28 -22.09 5.49
N GLU A 4 34.74 -21.00 6.05
CA GLU A 4 33.92 -19.87 6.45
C GLU A 4 33.16 -19.39 5.20
N VAL A 5 31.86 -19.53 5.21
CA VAL A 5 30.98 -18.85 4.27
C VAL A 5 30.94 -17.39 4.72
N ASP A 6 31.66 -16.56 4.00
CA ASP A 6 31.63 -15.10 4.16
C ASP A 6 30.22 -14.62 3.77
N THR A 7 29.35 -14.48 4.77
CA THR A 7 28.05 -13.84 4.62
C THR A 7 28.26 -12.33 4.67
N GLU A 8 28.76 -11.75 3.60
CA GLU A 8 28.49 -10.34 3.30
C GLU A 8 26.98 -10.20 3.13
N MET A 9 26.30 -9.82 4.22
CA MET A 9 24.90 -9.48 4.19
C MET A 9 24.74 -8.20 3.37
N THR A 10 24.28 -8.38 2.15
CA THR A 10 23.77 -7.28 1.35
C THR A 10 22.61 -6.64 2.10
N CYS A 11 22.58 -5.32 2.23
CA CYS A 11 21.56 -4.58 3.00
C CYS A 11 20.15 -4.62 2.39
N CYS A 12 19.95 -5.32 1.30
CA CYS A 12 18.65 -5.64 0.72
C CYS A 12 18.32 -7.11 0.97
N GLY A 13 18.14 -7.51 2.19
CA GLY A 13 17.97 -8.90 2.60
C GLY A 13 17.18 -9.80 1.64
N PRO A 14 17.23 -11.12 1.83
CA PRO A 14 16.38 -12.04 1.11
C PRO A 14 14.91 -11.69 1.34
N GLY A 15 14.01 -12.15 0.48
CA GLY A 15 12.64 -12.34 0.91
C GLY A 15 12.67 -13.28 2.13
N TYR A 16 11.82 -13.03 3.10
CA TYR A 16 11.72 -13.90 4.28
C TYR A 16 10.56 -14.88 4.10
N ALA A 17 10.73 -16.14 4.48
CA ALA A 17 9.67 -17.14 4.40
C ALA A 17 8.52 -16.86 5.37
N SER A 18 8.78 -16.06 6.42
CA SER A 18 7.76 -15.70 7.41
C SER A 18 8.07 -14.35 8.10
N PRO A 19 7.07 -13.70 8.72
CA PRO A 19 7.28 -12.54 9.55
C PRO A 19 8.25 -12.78 10.71
N ASN A 20 8.24 -13.96 11.31
CA ASN A 20 9.16 -14.33 12.39
C ASN A 20 10.62 -14.37 11.94
N GLU A 21 10.89 -14.84 10.73
CA GLU A 21 12.24 -14.78 10.15
C GLU A 21 12.67 -13.33 9.88
N ALA A 22 11.75 -12.48 9.42
CA ALA A 22 12.03 -11.07 9.23
C ALA A 22 12.31 -10.35 10.56
N ILE A 23 11.59 -10.67 11.64
CA ILE A 23 11.85 -10.14 12.99
C ILE A 23 13.23 -10.56 13.52
N ALA A 24 13.66 -11.80 13.22
CA ALA A 24 14.94 -12.33 13.63
C ALA A 24 16.13 -11.78 12.79
N ALA A 25 15.85 -11.15 11.67
CA ALA A 25 16.88 -10.58 10.81
C ALA A 25 17.54 -9.34 11.42
N PRO A 26 18.75 -8.97 10.99
CA PRO A 26 19.39 -7.73 11.42
C PRO A 26 18.51 -6.50 11.13
N THR A 27 18.54 -5.53 12.06
CA THR A 27 17.82 -4.28 11.89
C THR A 27 18.26 -3.55 10.62
N GLU A 28 17.29 -3.11 9.83
CA GLU A 28 17.52 -2.31 8.62
C GLU A 28 18.23 -0.99 8.96
N LYS A 29 19.18 -0.61 8.14
CA LYS A 29 20.01 0.58 8.34
C LYS A 29 19.77 1.67 7.31
N LEU A 30 18.86 1.43 6.37
CA LEU A 30 18.46 2.37 5.35
C LEU A 30 16.94 2.45 5.27
N LEU A 31 16.43 3.65 5.01
CA LEU A 31 15.03 3.89 4.67
C LEU A 31 14.96 4.48 3.26
N TYR A 32 13.97 4.04 2.51
CA TYR A 32 13.62 4.63 1.22
C TYR A 32 12.27 5.33 1.34
N THR A 33 12.19 6.57 0.91
CA THR A 33 10.93 7.33 0.87
C THR A 33 10.84 8.16 -0.38
N VAL A 34 9.64 8.29 -0.91
CA VAL A 34 9.38 9.18 -2.04
C VAL A 34 9.24 10.62 -1.56
N ALA A 35 9.67 11.56 -2.39
CA ALA A 35 9.53 12.98 -2.15
C ALA A 35 8.94 13.65 -3.39
N LEU A 36 7.88 14.43 -3.18
CA LEU A 36 7.01 14.94 -4.22
C LEU A 36 7.17 16.45 -4.37
N TYR A 37 7.08 16.92 -5.61
CA TYR A 37 6.98 18.35 -5.91
C TYR A 37 5.57 18.75 -6.38
N THR A 38 4.66 17.82 -6.55
CA THR A 38 3.26 18.09 -6.89
C THR A 38 2.62 19.03 -5.88
N GLY A 39 1.93 20.06 -6.35
CA GLY A 39 1.28 21.08 -5.53
C GLY A 39 2.20 22.14 -4.93
N THR A 40 3.54 22.02 -5.03
CA THR A 40 4.49 22.99 -4.46
C THR A 40 4.79 24.18 -5.37
N GLY A 41 4.43 24.10 -6.66
CA GLY A 41 4.83 25.06 -7.68
C GLY A 41 6.26 24.88 -8.21
N ILE A 42 7.02 23.95 -7.64
CA ILE A 42 8.41 23.66 -8.05
C ILE A 42 8.40 22.71 -9.25
N GLN A 43 8.99 23.13 -10.35
CA GLN A 43 9.09 22.34 -11.58
C GLN A 43 10.36 21.48 -11.56
N LYS A 44 10.34 20.43 -10.76
CA LYS A 44 11.41 19.42 -10.67
C LYS A 44 10.80 18.02 -10.64
N PRO A 45 11.58 17.01 -11.05
CA PRO A 45 11.18 15.60 -10.90
C PRO A 45 11.00 15.23 -9.42
N ASP A 46 10.01 14.39 -9.15
CA ASP A 46 9.93 13.65 -7.89
C ASP A 46 11.13 12.73 -7.75
N TYR A 47 11.47 12.34 -6.54
CA TYR A 47 12.65 11.50 -6.31
C TYR A 47 12.43 10.46 -5.20
N LEU A 48 13.20 9.38 -5.27
CA LEU A 48 13.38 8.45 -4.16
C LEU A 48 14.54 8.93 -3.30
N ALA A 49 14.29 9.22 -2.03
CA ALA A 49 15.32 9.53 -1.04
C ALA A 49 15.80 8.25 -0.36
N THR A 50 17.12 8.10 -0.22
CA THR A 50 17.74 7.14 0.69
C THR A 50 18.14 7.87 1.96
N ILE A 51 17.65 7.39 3.10
CA ILE A 51 17.90 7.97 4.42
C ILE A 51 18.74 6.96 5.22
N ASP A 52 19.80 7.45 5.85
CA ASP A 52 20.60 6.66 6.77
C ASP A 52 19.85 6.49 8.10
N ALA A 53 19.50 5.26 8.41
CA ALA A 53 18.77 4.87 9.63
C ALA A 53 19.67 4.16 10.66
N ASP A 54 20.99 4.05 10.41
CA ASP A 54 21.92 3.47 11.37
C ASP A 54 22.24 4.48 12.48
N PRO A 55 21.82 4.26 13.74
CA PRO A 55 22.08 5.19 14.83
C PRO A 55 23.57 5.37 15.15
N GLU A 56 24.43 4.44 14.71
CA GLU A 56 25.87 4.53 14.92
C GLU A 56 26.58 5.27 13.75
N SER A 57 25.85 5.63 12.70
CA SER A 57 26.40 6.33 11.55
C SER A 57 26.53 7.84 11.79
N PRO A 58 27.61 8.50 11.30
CA PRO A 58 27.73 9.96 11.36
C PRO A 58 26.68 10.70 10.53
N THR A 59 26.00 10.00 9.61
CA THR A 59 24.93 10.55 8.76
C THR A 59 23.54 10.06 9.18
N TYR A 60 23.41 9.55 10.40
CA TYR A 60 22.11 9.13 10.94
C TYR A 60 21.02 10.19 10.74
N SER A 61 19.84 9.75 10.29
CA SER A 61 18.66 10.56 9.96
C SER A 61 18.85 11.57 8.82
N GLN A 62 19.91 11.45 8.02
CA GLN A 62 20.14 12.33 6.87
C GLN A 62 19.77 11.65 5.55
N VAL A 63 19.33 12.45 4.58
CA VAL A 63 19.20 12.01 3.19
C VAL A 63 20.60 11.91 2.60
N ILE A 64 21.05 10.68 2.30
CA ILE A 64 22.38 10.39 1.76
C ILE A 64 22.40 10.24 0.24
N HIS A 65 21.24 9.97 -0.38
CA HIS A 65 21.10 9.89 -1.84
C HIS A 65 19.72 10.32 -2.28
N ARG A 66 19.60 10.79 -3.54
CA ARG A 66 18.35 11.13 -4.21
C ARG A 66 18.39 10.58 -5.63
N LEU A 67 17.48 9.68 -5.93
CA LEU A 67 17.26 9.20 -7.30
C LEU A 67 16.09 10.00 -7.89
N GLU A 68 16.38 10.97 -8.74
CA GLU A 68 15.36 11.75 -9.45
C GLU A 68 14.70 10.90 -10.55
N MET A 69 13.37 11.00 -10.66
CA MET A 69 12.64 10.33 -11.73
C MET A 69 12.84 11.07 -13.06
N PRO A 70 12.66 10.40 -14.21
CA PRO A 70 12.84 11.03 -15.52
C PRO A 70 11.80 12.11 -15.84
N GLY A 71 10.58 11.99 -15.30
CA GLY A 71 9.45 12.90 -15.56
C GLY A 71 9.29 14.00 -14.52
N ILE A 72 8.47 14.99 -14.82
CA ILE A 72 8.01 16.02 -13.88
C ILE A 72 6.52 15.86 -13.68
N GLY A 73 6.06 15.90 -12.42
CA GLY A 73 4.65 15.80 -12.07
C GLY A 73 4.12 14.37 -12.04
N ASP A 74 4.98 13.41 -11.74
CA ASP A 74 4.61 12.00 -11.62
C ASP A 74 3.66 11.75 -10.44
N GLU A 75 3.83 12.47 -9.33
CA GLU A 75 3.20 12.20 -8.04
C GLU A 75 3.44 10.75 -7.61
N LEU A 76 4.70 10.45 -7.26
CA LEU A 76 5.08 9.14 -6.73
C LEU A 76 4.26 8.84 -5.47
N HIS A 77 3.75 7.63 -5.37
CA HIS A 77 2.80 7.28 -4.31
C HIS A 77 3.23 6.02 -3.55
N HIS A 78 2.33 5.09 -3.26
CA HIS A 78 2.63 3.89 -2.50
C HIS A 78 3.70 3.04 -3.16
N THR A 79 4.76 2.74 -2.43
CA THR A 79 5.86 1.91 -2.92
C THR A 79 5.69 0.48 -2.43
N GLY A 80 6.16 -0.49 -3.22
CA GLY A 80 6.14 -1.89 -2.83
C GLY A 80 7.34 -2.66 -3.34
N TRP A 81 7.75 -3.66 -2.57
CA TRP A 81 8.86 -4.53 -2.92
C TRP A 81 8.44 -5.66 -3.86
N ASN A 82 9.38 -6.13 -4.69
CA ASN A 82 9.18 -7.34 -5.49
C ASN A 82 9.15 -8.63 -4.67
N ALA A 83 9.50 -8.59 -3.40
CA ALA A 83 9.42 -9.70 -2.46
C ALA A 83 9.23 -9.16 -1.04
N CYS A 84 8.53 -9.89 -0.18
CA CYS A 84 8.24 -9.50 1.20
C CYS A 84 8.35 -10.70 2.15
N SER A 85 8.07 -10.48 3.43
CA SER A 85 8.08 -11.52 4.48
C SER A 85 6.86 -12.43 4.50
N SER A 86 5.88 -12.21 3.62
CA SER A 86 4.63 -12.98 3.57
C SER A 86 4.46 -13.74 2.25
N CYS A 87 5.52 -13.89 1.46
CA CYS A 87 5.48 -14.56 0.16
C CYS A 87 5.36 -16.09 0.28
N HIS A 88 4.24 -16.56 0.80
CA HIS A 88 3.79 -17.97 0.73
C HIS A 88 4.79 -19.01 1.23
N ASP A 89 5.52 -18.73 2.31
CA ASP A 89 6.60 -19.57 2.83
C ASP A 89 7.78 -19.77 1.86
N ASP A 90 7.85 -18.99 0.79
CA ASP A 90 8.95 -19.01 -0.16
C ASP A 90 9.91 -17.84 0.08
N GLY A 91 11.02 -18.10 0.76
CA GLY A 91 12.13 -17.16 0.95
C GLY A 91 13.13 -17.12 -0.21
N SER A 92 12.88 -17.82 -1.33
CA SER A 92 13.81 -17.88 -2.46
C SER A 92 13.88 -16.58 -3.26
N MET A 93 12.84 -15.75 -3.20
CA MET A 93 12.79 -14.47 -3.89
C MET A 93 13.57 -13.41 -3.11
N SER A 94 14.60 -12.85 -3.73
CA SER A 94 15.37 -11.75 -3.13
C SER A 94 14.60 -10.44 -3.22
N ARG A 95 14.50 -9.70 -2.11
CA ARG A 95 14.01 -8.32 -2.06
C ARG A 95 15.05 -7.39 -2.68
N LYS A 96 14.93 -7.18 -3.97
CA LYS A 96 15.93 -6.49 -4.80
C LYS A 96 15.40 -5.23 -5.45
N TYR A 97 14.13 -5.23 -5.80
CA TYR A 97 13.53 -4.15 -6.57
C TYR A 97 12.41 -3.47 -5.78
N LEU A 98 12.43 -2.15 -5.78
CA LEU A 98 11.36 -1.30 -5.24
C LEU A 98 10.59 -0.70 -6.41
N LEU A 99 9.26 -0.86 -6.41
CA LEU A 99 8.38 -0.30 -7.42
C LEU A 99 7.76 1.00 -6.90
N LEU A 100 7.80 2.04 -7.71
CA LEU A 100 7.31 3.39 -7.40
C LEU A 100 6.22 3.77 -8.39
N PRO A 101 4.93 3.62 -8.06
CA PRO A 101 3.84 4.11 -8.89
C PRO A 101 3.79 5.64 -8.94
N GLY A 102 3.62 6.20 -10.14
CA GLY A 102 3.33 7.61 -10.37
C GLY A 102 1.85 7.80 -10.69
N VAL A 103 1.07 8.27 -9.72
CA VAL A 103 -0.40 8.34 -9.82
C VAL A 103 -0.87 9.20 -11.00
N ARG A 104 -0.17 10.32 -11.29
CA ARG A 104 -0.52 11.24 -12.37
C ARG A 104 0.06 10.84 -13.72
N SER A 105 1.32 10.39 -13.75
CA SER A 105 1.97 9.97 -14.99
C SER A 105 1.50 8.61 -15.48
N ASN A 106 0.94 7.80 -14.61
CA ASN A 106 0.61 6.40 -14.82
C ASN A 106 1.83 5.48 -15.02
N ASN A 107 3.05 6.00 -14.92
CA ASN A 107 4.29 5.23 -14.96
C ASN A 107 4.51 4.47 -13.67
N ILE A 108 5.19 3.32 -13.77
CA ILE A 108 5.70 2.60 -12.60
C ILE A 108 7.21 2.46 -12.78
N TYR A 109 7.95 3.04 -11.85
CA TYR A 109 9.42 3.00 -11.85
C TYR A 109 9.91 1.82 -11.03
N VAL A 110 10.72 0.97 -11.63
CA VAL A 110 11.37 -0.17 -10.95
C VAL A 110 12.78 0.24 -10.61
N VAL A 111 13.12 0.25 -9.34
CA VAL A 111 14.41 0.70 -8.82
C VAL A 111 15.21 -0.47 -8.29
N ASP A 112 16.45 -0.66 -8.77
CA ASP A 112 17.40 -1.62 -8.21
C ASP A 112 18.00 -1.04 -6.93
N THR A 113 17.71 -1.67 -5.81
CA THR A 113 18.24 -1.33 -4.49
C THR A 113 19.30 -2.31 -4.01
N ALA A 114 19.58 -3.38 -4.75
CA ALA A 114 20.52 -4.43 -4.36
C ALA A 114 21.94 -4.15 -4.82
N THR A 115 22.12 -3.55 -5.99
CA THR A 115 23.45 -3.29 -6.56
C THR A 115 24.22 -2.26 -5.73
N ASP A 116 23.58 -1.15 -5.37
CA ASP A 116 24.09 -0.17 -4.39
C ASP A 116 22.94 0.33 -3.54
N PRO A 117 22.74 -0.25 -2.34
CA PRO A 117 21.61 0.14 -1.48
C PRO A 117 21.67 1.59 -0.98
N LYS A 118 22.86 2.19 -0.90
CA LYS A 118 23.02 3.60 -0.49
C LYS A 118 22.73 4.57 -1.63
N ALA A 119 22.88 4.12 -2.88
CA ALA A 119 22.64 4.91 -4.09
C ALA A 119 21.88 4.08 -5.14
N PRO A 120 20.61 3.71 -4.87
CA PRO A 120 19.81 2.91 -5.77
C PRO A 120 19.65 3.58 -7.14
N SER A 121 19.42 2.78 -8.17
CA SER A 121 19.35 3.25 -9.54
C SER A 121 18.07 2.77 -10.26
N LEU A 122 17.62 3.53 -11.24
CA LEU A 122 16.47 3.14 -12.06
C LEU A 122 16.84 1.90 -12.91
N TYR A 123 16.06 0.85 -12.77
CA TYR A 123 16.24 -0.40 -13.51
C TYR A 123 15.33 -0.47 -14.75
N LYS A 124 14.03 -0.17 -14.59
CA LYS A 124 13.03 -0.28 -15.67
C LYS A 124 11.90 0.73 -15.43
N ILE A 125 11.23 1.09 -16.50
CA ILE A 125 9.97 1.84 -16.45
C ILE A 125 8.91 0.94 -17.08
N ILE A 126 7.79 0.74 -16.39
CA ILE A 126 6.57 0.21 -16.97
C ILE A 126 5.79 1.45 -17.42
N ASP A 127 5.67 1.60 -18.73
CA ASP A 127 5.15 2.81 -19.37
C ASP A 127 3.64 2.96 -19.14
N GLY A 128 3.20 4.16 -18.75
CA GLY A 128 1.82 4.44 -18.43
C GLY A 128 0.86 4.33 -19.62
N ASP A 129 1.32 4.62 -20.82
CA ASP A 129 0.50 4.48 -22.03
C ASP A 129 0.38 3.00 -22.44
N GLU A 130 1.45 2.21 -22.23
CA GLU A 130 1.38 0.75 -22.39
C GLU A 130 0.39 0.11 -21.42
N ILE A 131 0.34 0.60 -20.15
CA ILE A 131 -0.65 0.14 -19.15
C ILE A 131 -2.08 0.46 -19.62
N LYS A 132 -2.33 1.68 -20.09
CA LYS A 132 -3.65 2.07 -20.62
C LYS A 132 -4.05 1.20 -21.80
N GLU A 133 -3.13 0.94 -22.74
CA GLU A 133 -3.40 0.14 -23.93
C GLU A 133 -3.68 -1.32 -23.60
N LYS A 134 -2.85 -1.95 -22.74
CA LYS A 134 -2.92 -3.40 -22.47
C LYS A 134 -3.94 -3.77 -21.41
N ALA A 135 -4.18 -2.89 -20.42
CA ALA A 135 -5.02 -3.21 -19.27
C ALA A 135 -6.21 -2.26 -19.07
N ASN A 136 -6.30 -1.18 -19.82
CA ASN A 136 -7.33 -0.14 -19.64
C ASN A 136 -7.37 0.38 -18.19
N LEU A 137 -6.20 0.77 -17.64
CA LEU A 137 -6.05 1.20 -16.25
C LEU A 137 -5.29 2.52 -16.15
N SER A 138 -5.64 3.35 -15.13
CA SER A 138 -4.93 4.57 -14.75
C SER A 138 -4.94 4.83 -13.25
N GLY A 139 -4.00 5.66 -12.80
CA GLY A 139 -3.83 5.96 -11.38
C GLY A 139 -3.31 4.76 -10.59
N PRO A 140 -2.07 4.27 -10.86
CA PRO A 140 -1.46 3.18 -10.09
C PRO A 140 -1.29 3.59 -8.64
N HIS A 141 -1.56 2.65 -7.71
CA HIS A 141 -1.52 2.94 -6.29
C HIS A 141 -0.72 1.90 -5.51
N THR A 142 -1.36 0.90 -4.91
CA THR A 142 -0.71 -0.06 -4.02
C THR A 142 -0.03 -1.20 -4.80
N VAL A 143 1.17 -1.57 -4.38
CA VAL A 143 1.98 -2.64 -4.97
C VAL A 143 2.15 -3.77 -3.96
N HIS A 144 1.80 -4.98 -4.35
CA HIS A 144 2.09 -6.20 -3.59
C HIS A 144 2.76 -7.27 -4.44
N CYS A 145 3.80 -7.89 -3.88
CA CYS A 145 4.39 -9.09 -4.45
C CYS A 145 3.45 -10.29 -4.30
N LEU A 146 3.49 -11.20 -5.25
CA LEU A 146 2.78 -12.48 -5.23
C LEU A 146 3.75 -13.59 -5.70
N GLY A 147 4.59 -14.07 -4.78
CA GLY A 147 5.69 -14.94 -5.14
C GLY A 147 6.63 -14.27 -6.14
N SER A 148 6.74 -14.80 -7.36
CA SER A 148 7.55 -14.21 -8.43
C SER A 148 6.81 -13.14 -9.27
N GLU A 149 5.55 -12.87 -8.96
CA GLU A 149 4.71 -11.93 -9.69
C GLU A 149 4.34 -10.73 -8.81
N ILE A 150 3.72 -9.72 -9.40
CA ILE A 150 3.35 -8.49 -8.69
C ILE A 150 1.93 -8.11 -9.11
N ILE A 151 1.13 -7.71 -8.13
CA ILE A 151 -0.19 -7.12 -8.33
C ILE A 151 -0.14 -5.66 -7.92
N ILE A 152 -0.71 -4.79 -8.73
CA ILE A 152 -0.75 -3.35 -8.49
C ILE A 152 -2.19 -2.87 -8.63
N SER A 153 -2.73 -2.19 -7.61
CA SER A 153 -4.06 -1.59 -7.70
C SER A 153 -4.03 -0.31 -8.56
N PHE A 154 -5.13 -0.08 -9.25
CA PHE A 154 -5.35 1.10 -10.07
C PHE A 154 -6.70 1.73 -9.73
N LEU A 155 -6.72 3.04 -9.65
CA LEU A 155 -7.86 3.80 -9.15
C LEU A 155 -8.94 4.06 -10.22
N GLY A 156 -8.59 3.93 -11.49
CA GLY A 156 -9.53 4.16 -12.60
C GLY A 156 -9.17 3.41 -13.87
N ASP A 157 -10.05 3.52 -14.85
CA ASP A 157 -9.82 3.07 -16.21
C ASP A 157 -8.84 4.01 -16.97
N ALA A 158 -8.50 3.70 -18.20
CA ALA A 158 -7.57 4.50 -19.02
C ALA A 158 -8.00 5.97 -19.22
N LYS A 159 -9.27 6.31 -18.95
CA LYS A 159 -9.80 7.67 -19.03
C LYS A 159 -9.83 8.37 -17.66
N GLY A 160 -9.44 7.69 -16.59
CA GLY A 160 -9.54 8.20 -15.22
C GLY A 160 -10.95 8.08 -14.63
N GLU A 161 -11.81 7.25 -15.20
CA GLU A 161 -13.15 6.99 -14.74
C GLU A 161 -13.20 5.67 -13.93
N ALA A 162 -14.28 5.47 -13.16
CA ALA A 162 -14.56 4.18 -12.51
C ALA A 162 -15.03 3.13 -13.56
N PRO A 163 -14.77 1.82 -13.32
CA PRO A 163 -14.01 1.28 -12.20
C PRO A 163 -12.50 1.27 -12.46
N GLY A 164 -11.72 1.15 -11.39
CA GLY A 164 -10.32 0.81 -11.42
C GLY A 164 -10.06 -0.68 -11.69
N GLY A 165 -9.05 -1.25 -11.06
CA GLY A 165 -8.74 -2.68 -11.15
C GLY A 165 -7.33 -3.01 -10.67
N TYR A 166 -6.81 -4.15 -11.10
CA TYR A 166 -5.50 -4.64 -10.67
C TYR A 166 -4.65 -5.04 -11.87
N LEU A 167 -3.47 -4.46 -11.97
CA LEU A 167 -2.48 -4.85 -12.98
C LEU A 167 -1.69 -6.06 -12.49
N HIS A 168 -1.54 -7.06 -13.34
CA HIS A 168 -0.68 -8.20 -13.14
C HIS A 168 0.62 -8.02 -13.91
N VAL A 169 1.74 -8.11 -13.21
CA VAL A 169 3.10 -7.93 -13.73
C VAL A 169 3.93 -9.16 -13.38
N ASN A 170 4.69 -9.68 -14.34
CA ASN A 170 5.55 -10.84 -14.14
C ASN A 170 6.88 -10.45 -13.46
N LYS A 171 7.71 -11.46 -13.15
CA LYS A 171 9.03 -11.30 -12.51
C LYS A 171 10.03 -10.43 -13.29
N ASP A 172 9.82 -10.25 -14.60
CA ASP A 172 10.66 -9.46 -15.49
C ASP A 172 10.09 -8.04 -15.69
N PHE A 173 9.07 -7.70 -14.88
CA PHE A 173 8.34 -6.43 -14.91
C PHE A 173 7.69 -6.16 -16.28
N GLU A 174 7.07 -7.19 -16.86
CA GLU A 174 6.28 -7.10 -18.07
C GLU A 174 4.80 -7.23 -17.73
N ILE A 175 3.96 -6.46 -18.41
CA ILE A 175 2.52 -6.47 -18.23
C ILE A 175 1.96 -7.80 -18.75
N VAL A 176 1.34 -8.57 -17.85
CA VAL A 176 0.60 -9.80 -18.20
C VAL A 176 -0.83 -9.44 -18.62
N GLY A 177 -1.45 -8.48 -17.95
CA GLY A 177 -2.82 -8.03 -18.15
C GLY A 177 -3.48 -7.58 -16.86
N ARG A 178 -4.80 -7.65 -16.79
CA ARG A 178 -5.54 -7.47 -15.54
C ARG A 178 -5.45 -8.74 -14.71
N TRP A 179 -5.34 -8.57 -13.38
CA TRP A 179 -5.33 -9.72 -12.46
C TRP A 179 -6.74 -10.29 -12.27
N GLU A 180 -7.73 -9.43 -12.09
CA GLU A 180 -9.11 -9.85 -11.87
C GLU A 180 -9.78 -10.33 -13.17
N ASN A 181 -10.67 -11.31 -13.02
CA ASN A 181 -11.55 -11.77 -14.10
C ASN A 181 -12.80 -10.87 -14.26
N SER A 182 -13.21 -10.24 -13.17
CA SER A 182 -14.35 -9.32 -13.16
C SER A 182 -14.26 -8.39 -11.95
N MET A 183 -14.62 -7.12 -12.13
CA MET A 183 -14.81 -6.17 -11.02
C MET A 183 -16.19 -6.31 -10.35
N GLY A 184 -17.13 -7.07 -10.93
CA GLY A 184 -18.50 -7.08 -10.45
C GLY A 184 -19.09 -5.66 -10.40
N ASP A 185 -19.76 -5.32 -9.28
CA ASP A 185 -20.35 -4.00 -9.04
C ASP A 185 -19.43 -3.05 -8.23
N ILE A 186 -18.12 -3.30 -8.20
CA ILE A 186 -17.15 -2.47 -7.48
C ILE A 186 -16.85 -1.20 -8.29
N PRO A 187 -17.23 0.00 -7.80
CA PRO A 187 -17.02 1.24 -8.55
C PRO A 187 -15.62 1.82 -8.36
N TYR A 188 -15.02 1.65 -7.18
CA TYR A 188 -13.76 2.30 -6.82
C TYR A 188 -12.77 1.29 -6.25
N GLY A 189 -11.48 1.58 -6.42
CA GLY A 189 -10.37 0.87 -5.79
C GLY A 189 -9.53 1.83 -4.96
N TYR A 190 -8.67 1.27 -4.10
CA TYR A 190 -7.59 1.97 -3.42
C TYR A 190 -6.50 0.99 -3.00
N ASP A 191 -6.57 0.44 -1.80
CA ASP A 191 -5.66 -0.54 -1.26
C ASP A 191 -6.24 -1.95 -1.30
N PHE A 192 -5.40 -2.95 -1.19
CA PHE A 192 -5.80 -4.33 -1.07
C PHE A 192 -4.73 -5.11 -0.31
N TRP A 193 -5.16 -6.19 0.33
CA TRP A 193 -4.26 -7.19 0.88
C TRP A 193 -4.87 -8.57 0.72
N TYR A 194 -4.04 -9.61 0.66
CA TYR A 194 -4.49 -10.96 0.41
C TYR A 194 -3.86 -11.97 1.37
N GLN A 195 -4.57 -13.06 1.60
CA GLN A 195 -4.09 -14.26 2.27
C GLN A 195 -4.44 -15.50 1.44
N PRO A 196 -3.52 -16.00 0.61
CA PRO A 196 -3.78 -17.13 -0.28
C PRO A 196 -4.15 -18.42 0.44
N ARG A 197 -3.61 -18.64 1.65
CA ARG A 197 -3.98 -19.79 2.47
C ARG A 197 -5.46 -19.84 2.80
N HIS A 198 -6.10 -18.70 2.90
CA HIS A 198 -7.53 -18.54 3.13
C HIS A 198 -8.31 -18.26 1.85
N ASN A 199 -7.65 -18.31 0.68
CA ASN A 199 -8.24 -17.99 -0.62
C ASN A 199 -8.97 -16.63 -0.61
N VAL A 200 -8.36 -15.60 -0.03
CA VAL A 200 -9.01 -14.31 0.15
C VAL A 200 -8.10 -13.14 -0.23
N MET A 201 -8.70 -12.12 -0.84
CA MET A 201 -8.22 -10.75 -0.90
C MET A 201 -9.31 -9.83 -0.35
N ILE A 202 -8.92 -8.78 0.35
CA ILE A 202 -9.82 -7.69 0.75
C ILE A 202 -9.29 -6.40 0.14
N SER A 203 -10.19 -5.62 -0.46
CA SER A 203 -9.87 -4.31 -1.03
C SER A 203 -10.78 -3.22 -0.49
N SER A 204 -10.27 -1.99 -0.50
CA SER A 204 -10.96 -0.78 -0.09
C SER A 204 -11.35 0.09 -1.28
N GLU A 205 -12.17 1.10 -1.01
CA GLU A 205 -12.67 2.04 -2.01
C GLU A 205 -12.24 3.47 -1.69
N TRP A 206 -11.71 4.17 -2.66
CA TRP A 206 -11.54 5.61 -2.54
C TRP A 206 -12.37 6.35 -3.59
N ALA A 207 -11.76 6.77 -4.70
CA ALA A 207 -12.44 7.51 -5.77
C ALA A 207 -11.74 7.29 -7.11
N ALA A 208 -12.41 7.61 -8.21
CA ALA A 208 -11.80 7.61 -9.53
C ALA A 208 -10.83 8.80 -9.70
N PRO A 209 -9.76 8.68 -10.52
CA PRO A 209 -8.79 9.74 -10.77
C PRO A 209 -9.41 11.09 -11.15
N ASN A 210 -10.43 11.10 -11.99
CA ASN A 210 -11.11 12.32 -12.42
C ASN A 210 -11.82 13.06 -11.26
N THR A 211 -12.09 12.38 -10.13
CA THR A 211 -12.68 13.00 -8.93
C THR A 211 -11.62 13.70 -8.09
N PHE A 212 -10.48 13.04 -7.80
CA PHE A 212 -9.51 13.58 -6.84
C PHE A 212 -8.32 14.33 -7.45
N LEU A 213 -7.93 14.03 -8.69
CA LEU A 213 -6.77 14.69 -9.32
C LEU A 213 -6.92 16.21 -9.51
N PRO A 214 -8.12 16.76 -9.71
CA PRO A 214 -8.31 18.22 -9.71
C PRO A 214 -8.15 18.87 -8.34
N GLY A 215 -8.26 18.12 -7.26
CA GLY A 215 -8.25 18.54 -5.86
C GLY A 215 -9.43 17.95 -5.10
N PHE A 216 -9.30 17.84 -3.78
CA PHE A 216 -10.38 17.32 -2.94
C PHE A 216 -11.53 18.34 -2.86
N ASP A 217 -12.76 17.88 -3.10
CA ASP A 217 -13.98 18.65 -2.94
C ASP A 217 -14.96 17.90 -2.01
N LEU A 218 -15.35 18.57 -0.92
CA LEU A 218 -16.25 18.00 0.06
C LEU A 218 -17.67 17.74 -0.50
N GLU A 219 -18.11 18.51 -1.50
CA GLU A 219 -19.39 18.29 -2.16
C GLU A 219 -19.42 16.95 -2.90
N GLU A 220 -18.31 16.51 -3.48
CA GLU A 220 -18.18 15.23 -4.17
C GLU A 220 -18.36 14.04 -3.21
N VAL A 221 -18.06 14.21 -1.91
CA VAL A 221 -18.35 13.21 -0.87
C VAL A 221 -19.85 13.04 -0.69
N GLY A 222 -20.59 14.16 -0.64
CA GLY A 222 -22.04 14.17 -0.58
C GLY A 222 -22.70 13.55 -1.84
N HIS A 223 -22.04 13.65 -2.98
CA HIS A 223 -22.48 13.04 -4.24
C HIS A 223 -22.07 11.55 -4.38
N LEU A 224 -21.59 10.91 -3.32
CA LEU A 224 -21.16 9.50 -3.26
C LEU A 224 -20.05 9.15 -4.26
N LYS A 225 -19.17 10.11 -4.59
CA LYS A 225 -18.01 9.89 -5.46
C LYS A 225 -16.81 9.33 -4.72
N TYR A 226 -16.92 9.14 -3.40
CA TYR A 226 -15.97 8.48 -2.54
C TYR A 226 -16.57 7.25 -1.89
N GLY A 227 -15.77 6.20 -1.78
CA GLY A 227 -16.21 4.89 -1.33
C GLY A 227 -16.51 4.80 0.16
N ARG A 228 -17.24 3.73 0.52
CA ARG A 228 -17.68 3.41 1.90
C ARG A 228 -17.75 1.90 2.13
N ARG A 229 -16.97 1.11 1.37
CA ARG A 229 -17.11 -0.35 1.37
C ARG A 229 -15.76 -1.02 1.38
N LEU A 230 -15.74 -2.25 1.90
CA LEU A 230 -14.68 -3.21 1.67
C LEU A 230 -15.23 -4.35 0.82
N HIS A 231 -14.41 -4.90 -0.04
CA HIS A 231 -14.78 -6.00 -0.93
C HIS A 231 -13.94 -7.22 -0.63
N VAL A 232 -14.61 -8.35 -0.46
CA VAL A 232 -13.99 -9.67 -0.30
C VAL A 232 -13.96 -10.36 -1.66
N TRP A 233 -12.80 -10.86 -2.02
CA TRP A 233 -12.55 -11.56 -3.27
C TRP A 233 -12.22 -13.02 -3.01
N ASP A 234 -12.76 -13.91 -3.84
CA ASP A 234 -12.21 -15.24 -4.02
C ASP A 234 -10.88 -15.08 -4.79
N PHE A 235 -9.77 -15.33 -4.10
CA PHE A 235 -8.45 -15.01 -4.63
C PHE A 235 -8.07 -15.92 -5.81
N GLU A 236 -8.47 -17.19 -5.78
CA GLU A 236 -8.21 -18.15 -6.86
C GLU A 236 -9.08 -17.87 -8.09
N LYS A 237 -10.37 -17.56 -7.87
CA LYS A 237 -11.29 -17.19 -8.96
C LYS A 237 -11.07 -15.77 -9.47
N ARG A 238 -10.41 -14.92 -8.69
CA ARG A 238 -10.17 -13.51 -9.02
C ARG A 238 -11.46 -12.73 -9.29
N GLU A 239 -12.45 -12.97 -8.44
CA GLU A 239 -13.78 -12.38 -8.53
C GLU A 239 -14.26 -11.94 -7.15
N PRO A 240 -15.00 -10.81 -7.03
CA PRO A 240 -15.57 -10.39 -5.77
C PRO A 240 -16.71 -11.32 -5.36
N VAL A 241 -16.77 -11.68 -4.06
CA VAL A 241 -17.77 -12.61 -3.51
C VAL A 241 -18.63 -11.99 -2.42
N GLN A 242 -18.16 -10.93 -1.78
CA GLN A 242 -18.93 -10.21 -0.74
C GLN A 242 -18.56 -8.74 -0.73
N THR A 243 -19.55 -7.89 -0.40
CA THR A 243 -19.33 -6.46 -0.11
C THR A 243 -19.74 -6.17 1.33
N MET A 244 -18.83 -5.60 2.11
CA MET A 244 -19.07 -5.12 3.45
C MET A 244 -19.37 -3.62 3.39
N TYR A 245 -20.62 -3.25 3.68
CA TYR A 245 -21.06 -1.85 3.70
C TYR A 245 -20.76 -1.22 5.05
N LEU A 246 -19.84 -0.27 5.09
CA LEU A 246 -19.35 0.37 6.32
C LEU A 246 -20.19 1.60 6.73
N GLY A 247 -21.03 2.11 5.82
CA GLY A 247 -21.89 3.28 6.08
C GLY A 247 -21.08 4.54 6.43
N GLU A 248 -21.57 5.27 7.42
CA GLU A 248 -20.92 6.51 7.88
C GLU A 248 -19.64 6.24 8.69
N ASP A 249 -19.48 5.05 9.25
CA ASP A 249 -18.30 4.66 9.98
C ASP A 249 -17.09 4.37 9.05
N GLY A 250 -17.33 4.11 7.78
CA GLY A 250 -16.31 3.77 6.81
C GLY A 250 -16.18 4.76 5.66
N LEU A 251 -16.29 6.05 5.91
CA LEU A 251 -16.15 7.05 4.86
C LEU A 251 -14.68 7.19 4.41
N MET A 252 -14.44 6.89 3.14
CA MET A 252 -13.11 6.77 2.52
C MET A 252 -12.25 5.71 3.20
N PRO A 253 -12.58 4.42 3.09
CA PRO A 253 -11.73 3.36 3.61
C PRO A 253 -10.45 3.30 2.74
N LEU A 254 -9.29 3.42 3.40
CA LEU A 254 -7.99 3.48 2.74
C LEU A 254 -7.21 2.19 2.94
N GLU A 255 -6.16 2.20 3.76
CA GLU A 255 -5.26 1.07 3.89
C GLU A 255 -5.91 -0.15 4.53
N VAL A 256 -5.66 -1.32 3.94
CA VAL A 256 -6.13 -2.64 4.39
C VAL A 256 -4.93 -3.45 4.80
N LYS A 257 -4.94 -4.03 6.00
CA LYS A 257 -3.86 -4.90 6.50
C LYS A 257 -4.45 -6.12 7.18
N PHE A 258 -4.05 -7.31 6.77
CA PHE A 258 -4.22 -8.52 7.56
C PHE A 258 -3.18 -8.60 8.67
N LEU A 259 -3.45 -9.36 9.72
CA LEU A 259 -2.41 -9.76 10.67
C LEU A 259 -1.32 -10.54 9.94
N HIS A 260 -0.09 -10.47 10.43
CA HIS A 260 1.05 -11.18 9.87
C HIS A 260 1.01 -12.69 10.18
N ASN A 261 0.27 -13.10 11.22
CA ASN A 261 0.01 -14.51 11.45
C ASN A 261 -0.79 -15.09 10.27
N PRO A 262 -0.21 -16.00 9.48
CA PRO A 262 -0.85 -16.52 8.27
C PRO A 262 -2.08 -17.40 8.54
N ASP A 263 -2.28 -17.85 9.77
CA ASP A 263 -3.44 -18.63 10.18
C ASP A 263 -4.60 -17.76 10.66
N SER A 264 -4.37 -16.44 10.80
CA SER A 264 -5.37 -15.48 11.24
C SER A 264 -6.22 -14.99 10.07
N THR A 265 -7.52 -14.91 10.28
CA THR A 265 -8.49 -14.28 9.36
C THR A 265 -8.84 -12.85 9.76
N HIS A 266 -8.11 -12.26 10.71
CA HIS A 266 -8.34 -10.90 11.18
C HIS A 266 -7.51 -9.87 10.43
N GLY A 267 -8.08 -8.67 10.29
CA GLY A 267 -7.38 -7.54 9.70
C GLY A 267 -8.03 -6.21 10.05
N PHE A 268 -7.40 -5.13 9.60
CA PHE A 268 -7.84 -3.78 9.88
C PHE A 268 -7.84 -2.91 8.62
N CYS A 269 -8.73 -1.93 8.61
CA CYS A 269 -8.76 -0.87 7.60
C CYS A 269 -8.95 0.48 8.30
N CYS A 270 -8.23 1.51 7.85
CA CYS A 270 -8.51 2.87 8.29
C CYS A 270 -9.52 3.55 7.35
N ALA A 271 -10.49 4.27 7.92
CA ALA A 271 -11.44 5.09 7.19
C ALA A 271 -11.09 6.56 7.39
N ALA A 272 -10.62 7.22 6.32
CA ALA A 272 -9.94 8.51 6.44
C ALA A 272 -10.87 9.61 6.97
N LEU A 273 -11.98 9.88 6.31
CA LEU A 273 -12.81 11.04 6.63
C LEU A 273 -13.69 10.80 7.87
N SER A 274 -14.09 9.56 8.14
CA SER A 274 -14.76 9.20 9.39
C SER A 274 -13.79 9.02 10.57
N SER A 275 -12.47 9.02 10.31
CA SER A 275 -11.40 8.91 11.32
C SER A 275 -11.55 7.68 12.22
N ASN A 276 -11.92 6.55 11.62
CA ASN A 276 -12.18 5.30 12.31
C ASN A 276 -11.20 4.21 11.88
N VAL A 277 -10.96 3.24 12.77
CA VAL A 277 -10.39 1.95 12.41
C VAL A 277 -11.50 0.90 12.39
N ILE A 278 -11.58 0.21 11.29
CA ILE A 278 -12.48 -0.90 11.05
C ILE A 278 -11.68 -2.19 11.24
N HIS A 279 -12.12 -3.05 12.15
CA HIS A 279 -11.66 -4.41 12.29
C HIS A 279 -12.55 -5.30 11.44
N PHE A 280 -11.96 -6.16 10.64
CA PHE A 280 -12.69 -7.16 9.86
C PHE A 280 -12.15 -8.57 10.15
N TRP A 281 -13.03 -9.56 10.09
CA TRP A 281 -12.65 -10.97 10.34
C TRP A 281 -13.65 -11.95 9.74
N LYS A 282 -13.26 -13.22 9.77
CA LYS A 282 -14.12 -14.32 9.43
C LYS A 282 -14.00 -15.40 10.49
N ASP A 283 -15.15 -15.86 11.01
CA ASP A 283 -15.20 -16.97 11.96
C ASP A 283 -15.10 -18.32 11.21
N ASP A 284 -14.54 -19.34 11.84
CA ASP A 284 -14.32 -20.67 11.24
C ASP A 284 -15.62 -21.34 10.73
N ASN A 285 -16.74 -21.07 11.37
CA ASN A 285 -18.04 -21.69 11.07
C ASN A 285 -18.99 -20.75 10.32
N ASP A 286 -18.56 -19.59 9.91
CA ASP A 286 -19.36 -18.60 9.18
C ASP A 286 -18.76 -18.39 7.79
N PRO A 287 -19.52 -18.51 6.70
CA PRO A 287 -19.01 -18.23 5.36
C PRO A 287 -18.77 -16.74 5.11
N GLU A 288 -19.40 -15.86 5.90
CA GLU A 288 -19.37 -14.42 5.68
C GLU A 288 -18.27 -13.73 6.48
N TRP A 289 -17.64 -12.74 5.88
CA TRP A 289 -16.75 -11.78 6.55
C TRP A 289 -17.58 -10.77 7.31
N LYS A 290 -17.10 -10.40 8.49
CA LYS A 290 -17.72 -9.45 9.42
C LYS A 290 -16.83 -8.25 9.61
N TRP A 291 -17.40 -7.18 10.14
CA TRP A 291 -16.66 -6.01 10.51
C TRP A 291 -17.28 -5.29 11.71
N GLU A 292 -16.45 -4.53 12.41
CA GLU A 292 -16.86 -3.61 13.46
C GLU A 292 -15.95 -2.38 13.49
N LYS A 293 -16.46 -1.26 13.98
CA LYS A 293 -15.63 -0.10 14.31
C LYS A 293 -14.95 -0.35 15.65
N THR A 294 -13.60 -0.35 15.66
CA THR A 294 -12.82 -0.65 16.86
C THR A 294 -12.10 0.56 17.46
N VAL A 295 -11.80 1.57 16.63
CA VAL A 295 -11.23 2.85 17.07
C VAL A 295 -12.03 3.98 16.44
N ASP A 296 -12.32 5.01 17.24
CA ASP A 296 -13.00 6.24 16.83
C ASP A 296 -12.15 7.44 17.31
N ILE A 297 -11.70 8.26 16.40
CA ILE A 297 -10.92 9.46 16.70
C ILE A 297 -11.85 10.67 16.67
N GLU A 298 -12.03 11.28 17.82
CA GLU A 298 -12.85 12.49 17.94
C GLU A 298 -12.29 13.63 17.10
N ASN A 299 -13.18 14.35 16.43
CA ASN A 299 -12.80 15.56 15.68
C ASN A 299 -12.31 16.65 16.62
N GLU A 300 -11.29 17.38 16.22
CA GLU A 300 -10.74 18.49 16.96
C GLU A 300 -11.40 19.82 16.60
N LEU A 301 -11.69 20.64 17.63
CA LEU A 301 -12.20 22.01 17.46
C LEU A 301 -11.04 22.99 17.50
N LEU A 302 -10.73 23.61 16.37
CA LEU A 302 -9.71 24.66 16.28
C LEU A 302 -10.38 26.04 16.32
N PRO A 303 -9.78 27.04 17.06
CA PRO A 303 -10.40 28.34 17.28
C PRO A 303 -10.76 29.11 15.99
N ASP A 304 -9.96 28.95 14.96
CA ASP A 304 -10.09 29.68 13.68
C ASP A 304 -10.58 28.79 12.53
N TRP A 305 -11.03 27.58 12.82
CA TRP A 305 -11.53 26.63 11.83
C TRP A 305 -13.06 26.49 11.90
N PRO A 306 -13.80 26.62 10.78
CA PRO A 306 -15.25 26.77 10.82
C PRO A 306 -16.02 25.48 11.16
N ILE A 307 -15.38 24.32 11.07
CA ILE A 307 -16.00 23.01 11.31
C ILE A 307 -15.07 22.15 12.18
N PRO A 308 -15.60 21.13 12.90
CA PRO A 308 -14.76 20.13 13.56
C PRO A 308 -13.82 19.46 12.56
N LEU A 309 -12.53 19.40 12.88
CA LEU A 309 -11.49 18.87 12.03
C LEU A 309 -11.36 17.37 12.25
N PRO A 310 -11.62 16.51 11.24
CA PRO A 310 -11.40 15.08 11.34
C PRO A 310 -9.90 14.75 11.38
N GLY A 311 -9.53 13.63 11.96
CA GLY A 311 -8.15 13.16 11.97
C GLY A 311 -7.58 12.90 10.58
N VAL A 312 -8.43 12.45 9.66
CA VAL A 312 -8.09 11.97 8.32
C VAL A 312 -6.97 10.92 8.42
N MET A 313 -7.36 9.71 8.84
CA MET A 313 -6.42 8.59 8.89
C MET A 313 -5.98 8.22 7.49
N SER A 314 -4.72 8.45 7.18
CA SER A 314 -4.17 8.17 5.84
C SER A 314 -3.28 6.93 5.79
N ALA A 315 -2.82 6.43 6.94
CA ALA A 315 -2.01 5.21 6.99
C ALA A 315 -2.29 4.38 8.25
N LEU A 316 -2.18 3.07 8.08
CA LEU A 316 -2.33 2.06 9.10
C LEU A 316 -1.23 1.01 8.96
N LEU A 317 -0.53 0.70 10.07
CA LEU A 317 0.49 -0.33 10.11
C LEU A 317 0.25 -1.27 11.30
N ILE A 318 0.54 -2.54 11.10
CA ILE A 318 0.55 -3.55 12.15
C ILE A 318 2.00 -3.93 12.42
N SER A 319 2.40 -4.02 13.70
CA SER A 319 3.74 -4.53 14.03
C SER A 319 3.88 -5.98 13.56
N MET A 320 5.10 -6.40 13.20
CA MET A 320 5.33 -7.74 12.63
C MET A 320 5.01 -8.88 13.60
N ASP A 321 4.93 -8.60 14.90
CA ASP A 321 4.50 -9.52 15.96
C ASP A 321 2.99 -9.44 16.24
N ASP A 322 2.24 -8.70 15.42
CA ASP A 322 0.79 -8.47 15.50
C ASP A 322 0.28 -7.83 16.80
N ARG A 323 1.18 -7.32 17.65
CA ARG A 323 0.82 -6.80 18.98
C ARG A 323 0.33 -5.37 18.96
N TYR A 324 0.79 -4.57 18.01
CA TYR A 324 0.50 -3.15 17.94
C TYR A 324 -0.06 -2.73 16.60
N LEU A 325 -1.05 -1.85 16.67
CA LEU A 325 -1.61 -1.13 15.54
C LEU A 325 -1.17 0.34 15.62
N TYR A 326 -0.63 0.86 14.54
CA TYR A 326 -0.25 2.26 14.39
C TYR A 326 -1.14 2.93 13.36
N VAL A 327 -1.68 4.09 13.68
CA VAL A 327 -2.43 4.92 12.74
C VAL A 327 -1.90 6.34 12.77
N ASN A 328 -1.85 6.99 11.63
CA ASN A 328 -1.57 8.41 11.57
C ASN A 328 -2.85 9.20 11.32
N ASN A 329 -2.98 10.34 11.98
CA ASN A 329 -4.06 11.30 11.77
C ASN A 329 -3.46 12.53 11.09
N TRP A 330 -3.56 12.55 9.75
CA TRP A 330 -2.85 13.53 8.92
C TRP A 330 -3.20 14.98 9.27
N LEU A 331 -4.48 15.30 9.46
CA LEU A 331 -4.90 16.67 9.81
C LEU A 331 -4.65 17.03 11.28
N HIS A 332 -4.64 16.06 12.19
CA HIS A 332 -4.27 16.31 13.60
C HIS A 332 -2.74 16.40 13.78
N GLY A 333 -1.95 15.88 12.82
CA GLY A 333 -0.49 15.87 12.88
C GLY A 333 0.07 14.92 13.94
N ASP A 334 -0.66 13.87 14.28
CA ASP A 334 -0.26 12.89 15.29
C ASP A 334 -0.18 11.46 14.71
N MET A 335 0.48 10.59 15.46
CA MET A 335 0.48 9.15 15.27
C MET A 335 0.08 8.48 16.56
N ARG A 336 -0.86 7.53 16.50
CA ARG A 336 -1.33 6.78 17.67
C ARG A 336 -0.98 5.31 17.57
N GLN A 337 -0.66 4.74 18.73
CA GLN A 337 -0.36 3.31 18.90
C GLN A 337 -1.44 2.68 19.76
N TYR A 338 -1.98 1.58 19.27
CA TYR A 338 -2.97 0.77 20.00
C TYR A 338 -2.41 -0.62 20.24
N LEU A 339 -2.75 -1.22 21.39
CA LEU A 339 -2.47 -2.63 21.65
C LEU A 339 -3.55 -3.48 20.98
N SER A 340 -3.13 -4.39 20.12
CA SER A 340 -4.05 -5.38 19.56
C SER A 340 -4.41 -6.42 20.65
N LEU A 341 -5.68 -6.52 20.99
CA LEU A 341 -6.19 -7.48 21.97
C LEU A 341 -6.68 -8.79 21.35
N ILE A 342 -6.51 -8.96 20.05
CA ILE A 342 -6.98 -10.16 19.32
C ILE A 342 -6.21 -11.43 19.76
N HIS A 343 -5.09 -11.27 20.45
CA HIS A 343 -4.23 -12.35 20.91
C HIS A 343 -4.32 -12.65 22.42
N ILE A 344 -5.33 -12.11 23.12
CA ILE A 344 -5.52 -12.36 24.56
C ILE A 344 -6.68 -13.33 24.78
#